data_78b1cb8614891a865aa6088cb0c16b6b
#
_entry.id   78b1cb8614891a865aa6088cb0c16b6b
#
_cell.length_a   1.000
_cell.length_b   1.000
_cell.length_c   1.000
_cell.angle_alpha   90.00
_cell.angle_beta   90.00
_cell.angle_gamma   90.00
#
_symmetry.space_group_name_H-M   'P 1'
#
loop_
_entity.id
_entity.type
_entity.pdbx_description
1 polymer ?
#
loop_
_entity_poly.entity_id
_entity_poly.type
_entity_poly.pdbx_seq_one_letter_code
_entity_poly.pdbx_strand_id
1 'polypeptide(L)'
;MTSMISHSCHPNVEQTISDHTGGLALDMVTVRRVRAGEQIYISYTELLSPTLVRQHSLLTNKLFLCQCERYNGYQVVETYFFEVTPLKVLYLLFRCIDPKELDSYSSGIKCTGCLKRRESKPGTLLAIPGDVESWQCDLETCGARVPASTVQRLVFRVWDQVEAEVDSPEAGVKELEAAIAKFSRVLHPGHAALARIKYSLCGLYGRSPGYELFSLNEEQLQRFGKSNLYHVSFVLEKSFQEE
;
A
#
# COMPACT_ATOMS: atom_id res chain seq x y z
N MET A 1 26.99 6.85 -6.78
CA MET A 1 26.54 5.89 -7.82
C MET A 1 25.12 5.38 -7.62
N THR A 2 24.66 5.19 -6.41
CA THR A 2 23.29 4.69 -6.11
C THR A 2 22.15 5.57 -6.63
N SER A 3 22.37 6.88 -6.78
CA SER A 3 21.38 7.81 -7.35
C SER A 3 21.04 7.59 -8.82
N MET A 4 21.79 6.72 -9.50
CA MET A 4 21.59 6.40 -10.92
C MET A 4 20.85 5.06 -11.14
N ILE A 5 20.47 4.35 -10.08
CA ILE A 5 19.73 3.11 -10.20
C ILE A 5 18.28 3.41 -10.56
N SER A 6 17.78 2.76 -11.60
CA SER A 6 16.43 2.98 -12.12
C SER A 6 15.35 2.43 -11.17
N HIS A 7 14.14 2.99 -11.27
CA HIS A 7 12.99 2.56 -10.51
C HIS A 7 12.28 1.35 -11.12
N SER A 8 11.79 0.47 -10.25
CA SER A 8 10.71 -0.48 -10.55
C SER A 8 9.77 -0.59 -9.35
N CYS A 9 8.46 -0.72 -9.56
CA CYS A 9 7.51 -1.10 -8.51
C CYS A 9 7.64 -2.58 -8.11
N HIS A 10 8.46 -3.34 -8.82
CA HIS A 10 8.88 -4.70 -8.50
C HIS A 10 10.42 -4.74 -8.51
N PRO A 11 11.07 -4.14 -7.51
CA PRO A 11 12.52 -4.03 -7.44
C PRO A 11 13.16 -5.42 -7.28
N ASN A 12 14.43 -5.52 -7.63
CA ASN A 12 15.24 -6.70 -7.36
C ASN A 12 16.35 -6.42 -6.32
N VAL A 13 16.41 -5.16 -5.87
CA VAL A 13 17.35 -4.73 -4.83
C VAL A 13 16.64 -3.81 -3.86
N GLU A 14 16.92 -3.98 -2.59
CA GLU A 14 16.55 -3.08 -1.50
C GLU A 14 17.77 -2.30 -1.05
N GLN A 15 17.56 -1.07 -0.57
CA GLN A 15 18.62 -0.23 -0.02
C GLN A 15 18.37 -0.01 1.47
N THR A 16 19.40 -0.20 2.27
CA THR A 16 19.38 0.04 3.71
C THR A 16 20.55 0.93 4.11
N ILE A 17 20.33 1.80 5.09
CA ILE A 17 21.41 2.59 5.67
C ILE A 17 21.92 1.82 6.88
N SER A 18 23.21 1.50 6.89
CA SER A 18 23.87 0.81 7.99
C SER A 18 25.00 1.67 8.55
N ASP A 19 25.28 1.50 9.84
CA ASP A 19 26.41 2.11 10.50
C ASP A 19 27.59 1.12 10.50
N HIS A 20 28.53 1.36 9.62
CA HIS A 20 29.79 0.63 9.60
C HIS A 20 30.87 1.40 10.36
N THR A 21 31.85 0.69 10.88
CA THR A 21 33.01 1.29 11.56
C THR A 21 33.71 2.31 10.66
N GLY A 22 33.33 3.57 10.79
CA GLY A 22 33.89 4.67 9.97
C GLY A 22 32.87 5.56 9.27
N GLY A 23 31.56 5.30 9.43
CA GLY A 23 30.48 6.17 8.92
C GLY A 23 29.29 5.44 8.37
N LEU A 24 28.28 6.22 7.99
CA LEU A 24 27.06 5.71 7.36
C LEU A 24 27.38 5.15 5.98
N ALA A 25 26.97 3.93 5.73
CA ALA A 25 27.02 3.27 4.44
C ALA A 25 25.61 3.00 3.91
N LEU A 26 25.47 2.96 2.59
CA LEU A 26 24.26 2.53 1.94
C LEU A 26 24.48 1.11 1.38
N ASP A 27 23.87 0.14 2.01
CA ASP A 27 23.93 -1.24 1.57
C ASP A 27 22.84 -1.52 0.54
N MET A 28 23.23 -2.30 -0.46
CA MET A 28 22.35 -2.74 -1.53
C MET A 28 22.18 -4.25 -1.44
N VAL A 29 21.02 -4.70 -1.03
CA VAL A 29 20.73 -6.13 -0.81
C VAL A 29 19.77 -6.62 -1.89
N THR A 30 20.10 -7.73 -2.55
CA THR A 30 19.20 -8.32 -3.54
C THR A 30 18.03 -9.01 -2.84
N VAL A 31 16.79 -8.67 -3.21
CA VAL A 31 15.57 -9.29 -2.68
C VAL A 31 15.11 -10.51 -3.46
N ARG A 32 15.76 -10.78 -4.59
CA ARG A 32 15.59 -11.99 -5.41
C ARG A 32 16.87 -12.29 -6.18
N ARG A 33 16.95 -13.49 -6.74
CA ARG A 33 18.09 -13.85 -7.59
C ARG A 33 18.19 -12.90 -8.79
N VAL A 34 19.34 -12.28 -8.95
CA VAL A 34 19.70 -11.41 -10.09
C VAL A 34 20.70 -12.15 -10.96
N ARG A 35 20.45 -12.21 -12.26
CA ARG A 35 21.33 -12.87 -13.24
C ARG A 35 22.42 -11.90 -13.71
N ALA A 36 23.54 -12.44 -14.17
CA ALA A 36 24.56 -11.61 -14.80
C ALA A 36 23.99 -10.89 -16.03
N GLY A 37 24.19 -9.56 -16.08
CA GLY A 37 23.62 -8.70 -17.13
C GLY A 37 22.18 -8.23 -16.88
N GLU A 38 21.50 -8.72 -15.84
CA GLU A 38 20.19 -8.21 -15.45
C GLU A 38 20.32 -6.81 -14.85
N GLN A 39 19.44 -5.90 -15.24
CA GLN A 39 19.43 -4.55 -14.71
C GLN A 39 18.98 -4.54 -13.25
N ILE A 40 19.62 -3.71 -12.44
CA ILE A 40 19.31 -3.49 -11.03
C ILE A 40 18.26 -2.39 -10.92
N TYR A 41 17.22 -2.63 -10.12
CA TYR A 41 16.13 -1.70 -9.84
C TYR A 41 15.90 -1.57 -8.33
N ILE A 42 15.65 -0.36 -7.89
CA ILE A 42 15.15 -0.04 -6.55
C ILE A 42 13.74 0.56 -6.62
N SER A 43 13.04 0.63 -5.51
CA SER A 43 11.79 1.39 -5.45
C SER A 43 12.05 2.84 -5.03
N TYR A 44 11.42 3.79 -5.74
CA TYR A 44 11.40 5.21 -5.36
C TYR A 44 10.16 5.59 -4.54
N THR A 45 9.27 4.62 -4.35
CA THR A 45 8.00 4.80 -3.63
C THR A 45 7.80 3.66 -2.64
N GLU A 46 6.92 3.85 -1.69
CA GLU A 46 6.50 2.76 -0.80
C GLU A 46 5.84 1.63 -1.61
N LEU A 47 6.36 0.42 -1.48
CA LEU A 47 5.87 -0.75 -2.21
C LEU A 47 4.44 -1.14 -1.83
N LEU A 48 4.04 -0.87 -0.59
CA LEU A 48 2.70 -1.15 -0.08
C LEU A 48 1.66 -0.10 -0.48
N SER A 49 2.08 1.05 -1.00
CA SER A 49 1.15 2.06 -1.50
C SER A 49 0.35 1.55 -2.70
N PRO A 50 -0.92 1.93 -2.84
CA PRO A 50 -1.72 1.62 -4.03
C PRO A 50 -1.04 2.11 -5.30
N THR A 51 -1.25 1.40 -6.41
CA THR A 51 -0.68 1.78 -7.72
C THR A 51 -0.96 3.23 -8.07
N LEU A 52 -2.17 3.71 -7.79
CA LEU A 52 -2.55 5.09 -8.01
C LEU A 52 -1.64 6.08 -7.27
N VAL A 53 -1.41 5.83 -5.98
CA VAL A 53 -0.56 6.69 -5.12
C VAL A 53 0.89 6.63 -5.58
N ARG A 54 1.41 5.43 -5.88
CA ARG A 54 2.78 5.27 -6.40
C ARG A 54 3.00 6.03 -7.71
N GLN A 55 2.09 5.86 -8.68
CA GLN A 55 2.20 6.55 -9.97
C GLN A 55 2.09 8.05 -9.84
N HIS A 56 1.17 8.54 -8.98
CA HIS A 56 1.06 9.97 -8.70
C HIS A 56 2.35 10.52 -8.10
N SER A 57 2.91 9.84 -7.10
CA SER A 57 4.18 10.23 -6.48
C SER A 57 5.34 10.25 -7.48
N LEU A 58 5.45 9.22 -8.34
CA LEU A 58 6.48 9.17 -9.38
C LEU A 58 6.32 10.29 -10.41
N LEU A 59 5.09 10.56 -10.84
CA LEU A 59 4.83 11.63 -11.79
C LEU A 59 5.16 13.00 -11.19
N THR A 60 4.74 13.26 -9.96
CA THR A 60 4.91 14.56 -9.30
C THR A 60 6.36 14.81 -8.90
N ASN A 61 7.03 13.79 -8.32
CA ASN A 61 8.35 13.97 -7.71
C ASN A 61 9.51 13.57 -8.62
N LYS A 62 9.25 12.71 -9.62
CA LYS A 62 10.26 12.15 -10.53
C LYS A 62 9.96 12.36 -12.00
N LEU A 63 8.81 12.95 -12.35
CA LEU A 63 8.39 13.35 -13.69
C LEU A 63 8.31 12.18 -14.70
N PHE A 64 7.99 10.97 -14.24
CA PHE A 64 7.74 9.84 -15.12
C PHE A 64 6.62 8.93 -14.61
N LEU A 65 6.07 8.10 -15.50
CA LEU A 65 5.13 7.03 -15.19
C LEU A 65 5.86 5.69 -15.27
N CYS A 66 5.76 4.89 -14.21
CA CYS A 66 6.40 3.57 -14.19
C CYS A 66 5.66 2.60 -15.12
N GLN A 67 6.42 1.83 -15.90
CA GLN A 67 5.94 0.80 -16.82
C GLN A 67 6.59 -0.57 -16.53
N CYS A 68 6.91 -0.85 -15.26
CA CYS A 68 7.54 -2.10 -14.86
C CYS A 68 6.63 -3.33 -14.99
N GLU A 69 7.15 -4.52 -14.74
CA GLU A 69 6.42 -5.80 -14.84
C GLU A 69 5.20 -5.90 -13.91
N ARG A 70 5.20 -5.23 -12.74
CA ARG A 70 4.02 -5.09 -11.89
C ARG A 70 2.89 -4.36 -12.61
N TYR A 71 3.21 -3.73 -13.72
CA TYR A 71 2.34 -3.04 -14.64
C TYR A 71 1.81 -3.94 -15.78
N ASN A 72 2.44 -5.07 -16.08
CA ASN A 72 2.21 -5.89 -17.28
C ASN A 72 0.88 -6.65 -17.26
N GLY A 73 -0.21 -5.92 -17.44
CA GLY A 73 -1.51 -6.49 -17.75
C GLY A 73 -2.25 -5.82 -18.90
N TYR A 74 -1.83 -4.62 -19.37
CA TYR A 74 -2.57 -3.89 -20.41
C TYR A 74 -1.68 -3.06 -21.32
N GLN A 75 -1.99 -3.13 -22.63
CA GLN A 75 -1.35 -2.33 -23.66
C GLN A 75 -1.54 -0.83 -23.40
N VAL A 76 -0.44 -0.10 -23.41
CA VAL A 76 -0.43 1.36 -23.45
C VAL A 76 -1.03 1.80 -24.78
N VAL A 77 -2.14 2.49 -24.76
CA VAL A 77 -2.53 3.32 -25.91
C VAL A 77 -1.68 4.58 -25.79
N GLU A 78 -0.76 4.76 -26.73
CA GLU A 78 -0.01 5.99 -26.89
C GLU A 78 -0.99 7.16 -27.07
N THR A 79 -1.16 7.94 -26.02
CA THR A 79 -1.90 9.20 -26.11
C THR A 79 -0.91 10.33 -25.87
N TYR A 80 -0.77 11.13 -26.89
CA TYR A 80 0.09 12.30 -27.00
C TYR A 80 0.12 13.19 -25.75
N PHE A 81 1.31 13.50 -25.29
CA PHE A 81 1.65 14.20 -24.05
C PHE A 81 1.31 15.70 -24.02
N PHE A 82 0.67 16.28 -25.07
CA PHE A 82 0.70 17.72 -25.27
C PHE A 82 -0.51 18.53 -24.79
N GLU A 83 -1.59 17.89 -24.31
CA GLU A 83 -2.77 18.65 -23.80
C GLU A 83 -3.49 17.93 -22.64
N VAL A 84 -2.75 17.39 -21.69
CA VAL A 84 -3.38 16.59 -20.64
C VAL A 84 -3.47 17.41 -19.35
N THR A 85 -4.69 17.81 -19.02
CA THR A 85 -4.98 18.37 -17.69
C THR A 85 -4.60 17.35 -16.59
N PRO A 86 -4.26 17.79 -15.36
CA PRO A 86 -3.93 16.90 -14.24
C PRO A 86 -4.94 15.76 -14.02
N LEU A 87 -6.21 16.01 -14.30
CA LEU A 87 -7.30 15.02 -14.23
C LEU A 87 -7.19 13.92 -15.30
N LYS A 88 -6.74 14.23 -16.53
CA LYS A 88 -6.55 13.23 -17.59
C LYS A 88 -5.31 12.37 -17.36
N VAL A 89 -4.24 12.95 -16.82
CA VAL A 89 -3.05 12.18 -16.41
C VAL A 89 -3.43 11.20 -15.32
N LEU A 90 -4.19 11.63 -14.32
CA LEU A 90 -4.72 10.78 -13.27
C LEU A 90 -5.54 9.62 -13.83
N TYR A 91 -6.30 9.86 -14.88
CA TYR A 91 -7.12 8.87 -15.58
C TYR A 91 -6.29 7.78 -16.28
N LEU A 92 -5.12 8.14 -16.82
CA LEU A 92 -4.18 7.19 -17.42
C LEU A 92 -3.47 6.32 -16.37
N LEU A 93 -3.37 6.79 -15.12
CA LEU A 93 -2.71 6.07 -14.02
C LEU A 93 -3.45 4.78 -13.61
N PHE A 94 -4.75 4.65 -13.92
CA PHE A 94 -5.54 3.45 -13.59
C PHE A 94 -5.24 2.23 -14.45
N ARG A 95 -4.53 2.40 -15.56
CA ARG A 95 -4.17 1.27 -16.42
C ARG A 95 -3.09 0.36 -15.80
N CYS A 96 -2.54 0.74 -14.67
CA CYS A 96 -1.48 0.02 -13.96
C CYS A 96 -1.98 -0.92 -12.87
N ILE A 97 -3.26 -1.25 -12.83
CA ILE A 97 -3.78 -2.18 -11.82
C ILE A 97 -3.61 -3.59 -12.37
N ASP A 98 -2.76 -4.37 -11.71
CA ASP A 98 -2.72 -5.81 -11.94
C ASP A 98 -4.02 -6.43 -11.42
N PRO A 99 -4.89 -6.99 -12.29
CA PRO A 99 -6.15 -7.57 -11.88
C PRO A 99 -5.99 -8.90 -11.14
N LYS A 100 -4.80 -9.48 -11.14
CA LYS A 100 -4.55 -10.82 -10.60
C LYS A 100 -4.04 -10.79 -9.17
N GLU A 101 -3.70 -9.61 -8.62
CA GLU A 101 -2.98 -9.55 -7.37
C GLU A 101 -3.55 -8.56 -6.35
N LEU A 102 -2.85 -8.50 -5.23
CA LEU A 102 -3.04 -7.66 -4.05
C LEU A 102 -3.40 -6.20 -4.36
N ASP A 103 -3.00 -5.66 -5.52
CA ASP A 103 -3.27 -4.27 -5.90
C ASP A 103 -4.78 -3.97 -6.05
N SER A 104 -5.59 -4.94 -6.46
CA SER A 104 -7.04 -4.74 -6.57
C SER A 104 -7.68 -4.47 -5.20
N TYR A 105 -7.40 -5.33 -4.23
CA TYR A 105 -7.93 -5.17 -2.88
C TYR A 105 -7.16 -4.11 -2.06
N SER A 106 -5.90 -3.86 -2.36
CA SER A 106 -5.12 -2.80 -1.73
C SER A 106 -5.63 -1.38 -2.05
N SER A 107 -6.41 -1.25 -3.11
CA SER A 107 -7.13 -0.03 -3.49
C SER A 107 -8.65 -0.16 -3.32
N GLY A 108 -9.15 -1.31 -2.88
CA GLY A 108 -10.57 -1.64 -2.83
C GLY A 108 -11.36 -0.83 -1.81
N ILE A 109 -12.56 -0.41 -2.21
CA ILE A 109 -13.48 0.38 -1.38
C ILE A 109 -14.77 -0.42 -1.19
N LYS A 110 -15.33 -0.43 0.01
CA LYS A 110 -16.60 -1.09 0.26
C LYS A 110 -17.72 -0.49 -0.61
N CYS A 111 -18.49 -1.35 -1.23
CA CYS A 111 -19.56 -0.94 -2.11
C CYS A 111 -20.68 -0.25 -1.33
N THR A 112 -20.93 1.02 -1.64
CA THR A 112 -21.99 1.80 -1.02
C THR A 112 -23.39 1.26 -1.33
N GLY A 113 -23.58 0.60 -2.49
CA GLY A 113 -24.83 -0.07 -2.85
C GLY A 113 -25.13 -1.25 -1.92
N CYS A 114 -24.12 -2.09 -1.63
CA CYS A 114 -24.26 -3.19 -0.68
C CYS A 114 -24.49 -2.69 0.75
N LEU A 115 -23.76 -1.65 1.16
CA LEU A 115 -23.91 -1.06 2.49
C LEU A 115 -25.33 -0.49 2.70
N LYS A 116 -25.91 0.18 1.68
CA LYS A 116 -27.28 0.69 1.73
C LYS A 116 -28.32 -0.44 1.84
N ARG A 117 -28.10 -1.56 1.17
CA ARG A 117 -28.97 -2.75 1.28
C ARG A 117 -28.75 -3.56 2.56
N ARG A 118 -27.77 -3.16 3.39
CA ARG A 118 -27.41 -3.87 4.63
C ARG A 118 -27.03 -5.34 4.38
N GLU A 119 -26.31 -5.59 3.27
CA GLU A 119 -25.77 -6.90 2.99
C GLU A 119 -24.86 -7.36 4.15
N SER A 120 -25.00 -8.61 4.55
CA SER A 120 -24.20 -9.20 5.65
C SER A 120 -22.69 -9.18 5.33
N LYS A 121 -22.35 -9.33 4.04
CA LYS A 121 -21.01 -9.18 3.50
C LYS A 121 -21.06 -8.21 2.31
N PRO A 122 -20.81 -6.93 2.54
CA PRO A 122 -20.80 -5.97 1.45
C PRO A 122 -19.66 -6.28 0.47
N GLY A 123 -19.95 -6.20 -0.82
CA GLY A 123 -18.94 -6.32 -1.87
C GLY A 123 -17.98 -5.13 -1.87
N THR A 124 -16.93 -5.28 -2.63
CA THR A 124 -15.85 -4.30 -2.81
C THR A 124 -15.95 -3.71 -4.22
N LEU A 125 -15.81 -2.41 -4.34
CA LEU A 125 -15.61 -1.74 -5.61
C LEU A 125 -14.16 -1.97 -6.05
N LEU A 126 -14.00 -2.59 -7.19
CA LEU A 126 -12.71 -2.88 -7.83
C LEU A 126 -12.66 -2.28 -9.22
N ALA A 127 -11.47 -1.96 -9.69
CA ALA A 127 -11.26 -1.55 -11.06
C ALA A 127 -11.59 -2.71 -12.01
N ILE A 128 -12.24 -2.37 -13.13
CA ILE A 128 -12.59 -3.36 -14.15
C ILE A 128 -11.44 -3.46 -15.15
N PRO A 129 -10.90 -4.65 -15.41
CA PRO A 129 -9.91 -4.86 -16.45
C PRO A 129 -10.40 -4.35 -17.81
N GLY A 130 -9.64 -3.44 -18.42
CA GLY A 130 -10.01 -2.85 -19.73
C GLY A 130 -11.01 -1.70 -19.69
N ASP A 131 -11.71 -1.46 -18.57
CA ASP A 131 -12.57 -0.30 -18.35
C ASP A 131 -11.84 0.70 -17.43
N VAL A 132 -11.44 1.82 -18.00
CA VAL A 132 -10.72 2.88 -17.25
C VAL A 132 -11.67 3.92 -16.66
N GLU A 133 -12.95 3.86 -17.00
CA GLU A 133 -13.94 4.88 -16.62
C GLU A 133 -14.73 4.51 -15.38
N SER A 134 -14.81 3.22 -15.06
CA SER A 134 -15.64 2.77 -13.94
C SER A 134 -14.99 1.70 -13.08
N TRP A 135 -15.44 1.65 -11.84
CA TRP A 135 -15.19 0.59 -10.88
C TRP A 135 -16.48 -0.16 -10.62
N GLN A 136 -16.41 -1.47 -10.46
CA GLN A 136 -17.57 -2.33 -10.27
C GLN A 136 -17.47 -3.08 -8.95
N CYS A 137 -18.62 -3.33 -8.34
CA CYS A 137 -18.73 -4.23 -7.20
C CYS A 137 -18.42 -5.66 -7.61
N ASP A 138 -17.57 -6.34 -6.83
CA ASP A 138 -17.17 -7.75 -7.02
C ASP A 138 -18.31 -8.73 -6.68
N LEU A 139 -19.37 -8.27 -6.02
CA LEU A 139 -20.55 -9.07 -5.72
C LEU A 139 -21.46 -9.09 -6.95
N GLU A 140 -21.59 -10.25 -7.60
CA GLU A 140 -22.37 -10.44 -8.84
C GLU A 140 -23.82 -9.95 -8.69
N THR A 141 -24.44 -10.20 -7.52
CA THR A 141 -25.82 -9.78 -7.25
C THR A 141 -25.99 -8.28 -7.08
N CYS A 142 -24.88 -7.52 -6.96
CA CYS A 142 -24.93 -6.09 -6.74
C CYS A 142 -24.97 -5.27 -8.01
N GLY A 143 -24.11 -5.56 -8.98
CA GLY A 143 -24.00 -4.87 -10.25
C GLY A 143 -23.67 -3.36 -10.18
N ALA A 144 -23.38 -2.82 -8.98
CA ALA A 144 -23.12 -1.40 -8.80
C ALA A 144 -21.83 -0.99 -9.52
N ARG A 145 -21.90 0.09 -10.30
CA ARG A 145 -20.77 0.75 -10.96
C ARG A 145 -20.62 2.17 -10.45
N VAL A 146 -19.40 2.63 -10.31
CA VAL A 146 -19.05 3.98 -9.84
C VAL A 146 -17.98 4.56 -10.75
N PRO A 147 -18.08 5.84 -11.15
CA PRO A 147 -17.05 6.48 -11.96
C PRO A 147 -15.67 6.39 -11.29
N ALA A 148 -14.65 6.02 -12.07
CA ALA A 148 -13.27 5.90 -11.60
C ALA A 148 -12.78 7.20 -10.93
N SER A 149 -13.13 8.36 -11.48
CA SER A 149 -12.78 9.67 -10.91
C SER A 149 -13.32 9.91 -9.50
N THR A 150 -14.47 9.29 -9.15
CA THR A 150 -15.05 9.38 -7.80
C THR A 150 -14.24 8.54 -6.82
N VAL A 151 -13.89 7.32 -7.23
CA VAL A 151 -13.05 6.42 -6.42
C VAL A 151 -11.67 7.03 -6.21
N GLN A 152 -11.06 7.59 -7.25
CA GLN A 152 -9.77 8.25 -7.20
C GLN A 152 -9.72 9.35 -6.14
N ARG A 153 -10.67 10.29 -6.22
CA ARG A 153 -10.75 11.38 -5.25
C ARG A 153 -10.90 10.88 -3.82
N LEU A 154 -11.61 9.77 -3.63
CA LEU A 154 -11.78 9.16 -2.32
C LEU A 154 -10.46 8.52 -1.85
N VAL A 155 -9.79 7.75 -2.70
CA VAL A 155 -8.52 7.09 -2.37
C VAL A 155 -7.45 8.12 -1.98
N PHE A 156 -7.28 9.19 -2.78
CA PHE A 156 -6.32 10.24 -2.43
C PHE A 156 -6.67 10.95 -1.13
N ARG A 157 -7.93 11.34 -0.95
CA ARG A 157 -8.35 11.98 0.30
C ARG A 157 -8.12 11.10 1.52
N VAL A 158 -8.40 9.80 1.40
CA VAL A 158 -8.14 8.85 2.49
C VAL A 158 -6.65 8.71 2.73
N TRP A 159 -5.86 8.63 1.66
CA TRP A 159 -4.40 8.50 1.77
C TRP A 159 -3.80 9.71 2.47
N ASP A 160 -4.14 10.93 2.02
CA ASP A 160 -3.69 12.17 2.65
C ASP A 160 -4.06 12.24 4.15
N GLN A 161 -5.28 11.81 4.50
CA GLN A 161 -5.72 11.77 5.89
C GLN A 161 -4.95 10.73 6.71
N VAL A 162 -4.68 9.57 6.14
CA VAL A 162 -3.92 8.50 6.82
C VAL A 162 -2.47 8.94 7.06
N GLU A 163 -1.83 9.54 6.07
CA GLU A 163 -0.48 10.07 6.25
C GLU A 163 -0.45 11.16 7.33
N ALA A 164 -1.39 12.09 7.31
CA ALA A 164 -1.49 13.13 8.33
C ALA A 164 -1.69 12.55 9.74
N GLU A 165 -2.49 11.47 9.89
CA GLU A 165 -2.70 10.81 11.18
C GLU A 165 -1.50 9.98 11.63
N VAL A 166 -0.82 9.29 10.71
CA VAL A 166 0.35 8.46 11.01
C VAL A 166 1.59 9.30 11.32
N ASP A 167 1.80 10.39 10.59
CA ASP A 167 2.97 11.25 10.72
C ASP A 167 2.76 12.37 11.76
N SER A 168 1.59 12.39 12.42
CA SER A 168 1.31 13.33 13.51
C SER A 168 2.24 13.09 14.70
N PRO A 169 2.80 14.15 15.31
CA PRO A 169 3.55 14.01 16.58
C PRO A 169 2.71 13.42 17.72
N GLU A 170 1.39 13.52 17.62
CA GLU A 170 0.43 13.00 18.59
C GLU A 170 -0.05 11.57 18.26
N ALA A 171 0.49 10.96 17.20
CA ALA A 171 0.09 9.63 16.75
C ALA A 171 0.43 8.56 17.80
N GLY A 172 -0.47 8.34 18.73
CA GLY A 172 -0.43 7.29 19.73
C GLY A 172 -1.25 6.06 19.33
N VAL A 173 -1.20 5.03 20.17
CA VAL A 173 -1.94 3.78 19.93
C VAL A 173 -3.44 4.02 19.80
N LYS A 174 -4.03 4.83 20.67
CA LYS A 174 -5.47 5.12 20.69
C LYS A 174 -5.93 5.86 19.43
N GLU A 175 -5.14 6.83 19.00
CA GLU A 175 -5.42 7.65 17.82
C GLU A 175 -5.38 6.77 16.56
N LEU A 176 -4.38 5.91 16.42
CA LEU A 176 -4.26 5.02 15.28
C LEU A 176 -5.30 3.88 15.28
N GLU A 177 -5.68 3.36 16.45
CA GLU A 177 -6.81 2.41 16.56
C GLU A 177 -8.12 3.07 16.15
N ALA A 178 -8.37 4.32 16.56
CA ALA A 178 -9.53 5.09 16.15
C ALA A 178 -9.52 5.34 14.63
N ALA A 179 -8.35 5.63 14.04
CA ALA A 179 -8.18 5.78 12.61
C ALA A 179 -8.52 4.47 11.86
N ILE A 180 -8.05 3.31 12.34
CA ILE A 180 -8.44 2.01 11.77
C ILE A 180 -9.96 1.83 11.82
N ALA A 181 -10.58 2.10 12.95
CA ALA A 181 -12.04 1.97 13.10
C ALA A 181 -12.81 2.91 12.15
N LYS A 182 -12.32 4.15 11.98
CA LYS A 182 -12.86 5.14 11.04
C LYS A 182 -12.80 4.66 9.61
N PHE A 183 -11.58 4.33 9.13
CA PHE A 183 -11.35 4.00 7.73
C PHE A 183 -11.86 2.60 7.34
N SER A 184 -11.89 1.65 8.27
CA SER A 184 -12.46 0.32 8.05
C SER A 184 -13.95 0.33 7.70
N ARG A 185 -14.66 1.44 7.93
CA ARG A 185 -16.06 1.58 7.52
C ARG A 185 -16.22 1.72 6.01
N VAL A 186 -15.20 2.25 5.34
CA VAL A 186 -15.23 2.60 3.90
C VAL A 186 -14.30 1.72 3.08
N LEU A 187 -13.15 1.34 3.64
CA LEU A 187 -12.11 0.63 2.93
C LEU A 187 -12.28 -0.89 3.05
N HIS A 188 -11.82 -1.61 2.02
CA HIS A 188 -11.63 -3.06 2.10
C HIS A 188 -10.61 -3.41 3.20
N PRO A 189 -10.76 -4.52 3.95
CA PRO A 189 -9.83 -4.89 5.03
C PRO A 189 -8.36 -5.00 4.61
N GLY A 190 -8.10 -5.37 3.35
CA GLY A 190 -6.77 -5.43 2.74
C GLY A 190 -6.29 -4.13 2.11
N HIS A 191 -6.99 -2.99 2.32
CA HIS A 191 -6.58 -1.73 1.72
C HIS A 191 -5.24 -1.24 2.27
N ALA A 192 -4.37 -0.76 1.39
CA ALA A 192 -3.01 -0.34 1.74
C ALA A 192 -2.96 0.77 2.80
N ALA A 193 -3.91 1.68 2.81
CA ALA A 193 -4.02 2.71 3.85
C ALA A 193 -4.25 2.12 5.25
N LEU A 194 -5.06 1.06 5.37
CA LEU A 194 -5.21 0.34 6.65
C LEU A 194 -3.93 -0.42 7.03
N ALA A 195 -3.24 -0.99 6.05
CA ALA A 195 -1.95 -1.65 6.28
C ALA A 195 -0.91 -0.63 6.78
N ARG A 196 -0.86 0.57 6.23
CA ARG A 196 0.02 1.66 6.68
C ARG A 196 -0.20 2.01 8.16
N ILE A 197 -1.46 2.19 8.59
CA ILE A 197 -1.78 2.47 10.00
C ILE A 197 -1.38 1.29 10.89
N LYS A 198 -1.70 0.05 10.49
CA LYS A 198 -1.35 -1.16 11.24
C LYS A 198 0.16 -1.32 11.39
N TYR A 199 0.93 -1.01 10.36
CA TYR A 199 2.38 -1.03 10.42
C TYR A 199 2.93 -0.05 11.46
N SER A 200 2.40 1.18 11.50
CA SER A 200 2.77 2.17 12.53
C SER A 200 2.38 1.70 13.93
N LEU A 201 1.20 1.09 14.10
CA LEU A 201 0.79 0.49 15.38
C LEU A 201 1.73 -0.61 15.85
N CYS A 202 2.23 -1.48 14.95
CA CYS A 202 3.20 -2.51 15.29
C CYS A 202 4.48 -1.92 15.91
N GLY A 203 4.88 -0.72 15.49
CA GLY A 203 6.01 0.00 16.08
C GLY A 203 5.74 0.59 17.46
N LEU A 204 4.48 0.83 17.81
CA LEU A 204 4.06 1.45 19.07
C LEU A 204 3.69 0.42 20.15
N TYR A 205 3.05 -0.70 19.76
CA TYR A 205 2.71 -1.75 20.71
C TYR A 205 3.97 -2.30 21.37
N GLY A 206 3.92 -2.46 22.67
CA GLY A 206 5.04 -2.89 23.51
C GLY A 206 6.02 -1.79 23.90
N ARG A 207 5.88 -0.58 23.36
CA ARG A 207 6.76 0.58 23.64
C ARG A 207 6.01 1.78 24.20
N SER A 208 4.72 1.91 23.89
CA SER A 208 3.90 3.04 24.35
C SER A 208 3.41 2.85 25.77
N PRO A 209 3.30 3.93 26.60
CA PRO A 209 2.76 3.87 27.93
C PRO A 209 1.36 3.24 27.98
N GLY A 210 1.18 2.25 28.85
CA GLY A 210 -0.05 1.47 28.99
C GLY A 210 -0.20 0.31 27.98
N TYR A 211 0.76 0.11 27.09
CA TYR A 211 0.83 -0.97 26.12
C TYR A 211 2.17 -1.71 26.15
N GLU A 212 2.90 -1.59 27.26
CA GLU A 212 4.21 -2.21 27.45
C GLU A 212 4.08 -3.73 27.57
N LEU A 213 4.91 -4.45 26.83
CA LEU A 213 4.99 -5.92 26.91
C LEU A 213 5.51 -6.41 28.27
N PHE A 214 6.26 -5.57 29.00
CA PHE A 214 6.83 -5.90 30.29
C PHE A 214 5.81 -5.97 31.44
N SER A 215 4.62 -5.41 31.25
CA SER A 215 3.52 -5.50 32.21
C SER A 215 2.74 -6.81 32.11
N LEU A 216 2.98 -7.60 31.08
CA LEU A 216 2.31 -8.87 30.84
C LEU A 216 3.02 -9.98 31.63
N ASN A 217 2.24 -10.79 32.36
CA ASN A 217 2.77 -12.01 32.99
C ASN A 217 2.97 -13.09 31.90
N GLU A 218 3.73 -14.17 32.26
CA GLU A 218 4.04 -15.25 31.32
C GLU A 218 2.80 -15.91 30.69
N GLU A 219 1.69 -15.99 31.41
CA GLU A 219 0.44 -16.57 30.94
C GLU A 219 -0.22 -15.66 29.89
N GLN A 220 -0.14 -14.35 30.11
CA GLN A 220 -0.61 -13.35 29.14
C GLN A 220 0.26 -13.33 27.90
N LEU A 221 1.59 -13.39 28.03
CA LEU A 221 2.52 -13.52 26.92
C LEU A 221 2.26 -14.78 26.09
N GLN A 222 1.97 -15.92 26.72
CA GLN A 222 1.59 -17.14 26.01
C GLN A 222 0.23 -17.03 25.29
N ARG A 223 -0.71 -16.30 25.85
CA ARG A 223 -2.00 -16.00 25.20
C ARG A 223 -1.83 -15.05 24.01
N PHE A 224 -1.02 -14.02 24.16
CA PHE A 224 -0.68 -13.10 23.07
C PHE A 224 0.11 -13.80 21.94
N GLY A 225 1.03 -14.67 22.28
CA GLY A 225 1.77 -15.49 21.31
C GLY A 225 0.88 -16.44 20.49
N LYS A 226 -0.34 -16.71 20.95
CA LYS A 226 -1.35 -17.49 20.22
C LYS A 226 -2.36 -16.60 19.46
N SER A 227 -2.38 -15.30 19.69
CA SER A 227 -3.25 -14.37 18.99
C SER A 227 -2.47 -13.58 17.92
N ASN A 228 -3.11 -13.29 16.80
CA ASN A 228 -2.53 -12.73 15.56
C ASN A 228 -1.66 -11.47 15.69
N LEU A 229 -1.62 -10.80 16.85
CA LEU A 229 -0.78 -9.62 17.08
C LEU A 229 0.71 -9.97 17.19
N TYR A 230 1.02 -11.11 17.83
CA TYR A 230 2.39 -11.62 17.91
C TYR A 230 2.91 -12.17 16.58
N HIS A 231 1.98 -12.65 15.75
CA HIS A 231 2.34 -13.21 14.45
C HIS A 231 2.92 -12.16 13.51
N VAL A 232 2.46 -10.91 13.59
CA VAL A 232 2.95 -9.83 12.71
C VAL A 232 4.34 -9.36 13.15
N SER A 233 4.59 -9.13 14.44
CA SER A 233 5.93 -8.76 14.93
C SER A 233 6.92 -9.93 14.81
N PHE A 234 6.51 -11.14 15.13
CA PHE A 234 7.35 -12.33 15.10
C PHE A 234 7.62 -12.85 13.69
N VAL A 235 6.67 -12.70 12.77
CA VAL A 235 6.88 -13.02 11.34
C VAL A 235 7.79 -11.99 10.69
N LEU A 236 7.70 -10.72 11.07
CA LEU A 236 8.65 -9.70 10.61
C LEU A 236 10.06 -9.95 11.17
N GLU A 237 10.22 -10.27 12.48
CA GLU A 237 11.52 -10.60 13.05
C GLU A 237 12.10 -11.91 12.51
N LYS A 238 11.29 -12.96 12.30
CA LYS A 238 11.78 -14.22 11.72
C LYS A 238 12.12 -14.11 10.24
N SER A 239 11.38 -13.33 9.46
CA SER A 239 11.74 -13.09 8.06
C SER A 239 13.05 -12.30 7.91
N PHE A 240 13.53 -11.65 8.98
CA PHE A 240 14.85 -11.00 9.01
C PHE A 240 15.96 -11.86 9.62
N GLN A 241 15.66 -13.02 10.20
CA GLN A 241 16.65 -13.91 10.86
C GLN A 241 16.89 -15.24 10.11
N GLU A 242 16.06 -15.59 9.12
CA GLU A 242 16.18 -16.85 8.36
C GLU A 242 16.73 -16.65 6.94
N GLU A 243 17.42 -15.56 6.66
CA GLU A 243 18.30 -15.40 5.49
C GLU A 243 19.76 -15.34 5.99
#